data_6d904b0b96464e7c8eadb649a302566c
#
_entry.id   6d904b0b96464e7c8eadb649a302566c
#
_cell.length_a   1.000
_cell.length_b   1.000
_cell.length_c   1.000
_cell.angle_alpha   90.00
_cell.angle_beta   90.00
_cell.angle_gamma   90.00
#
_symmetry.space_group_name_H-M   'P 1'
#
loop_
_entity.id
_entity.type
_entity.pdbx_description
1 polymer ?
#
loop_
_entity_poly.entity_id
_entity_poly.type
_entity_poly.pdbx_seq_one_letter_code
_entity_poly.pdbx_strand_id
1 'polypeptide(L)'
;MFRKTISPLWLVFFLLPQLSSAEDLVSEKQSSEIFQESVQIEGDSLETLLDRKMKAKGNAILKKGNKTIKAEVIEYDQISEKLITQGNTSIDLENISISGSKLNYRLSDQTGKMEDVTFNIKSDKKEETIVQK
;
A
#
# COMPACT_ATOMS: atom_id res chain seq x y z
N MET A 1 65.62 10.93 11.85
CA MET A 1 64.88 11.97 12.23
C MET A 1 63.75 12.26 11.37
N PHE A 2 63.95 12.19 10.14
CA PHE A 2 62.85 12.46 9.30
C PHE A 2 61.81 11.48 9.42
N ARG A 3 62.06 10.36 9.90
CA ARG A 3 61.03 9.42 9.99
C ARG A 3 59.93 9.85 10.83
N LYS A 4 60.21 10.66 11.79
CA LYS A 4 59.17 11.09 12.65
C LYS A 4 58.12 11.82 11.96
N THR A 5 58.43 12.53 10.98
CA THR A 5 57.43 13.31 10.32
C THR A 5 56.46 12.42 9.64
N ILE A 6 56.87 11.26 9.28
CA ILE A 6 55.97 10.40 8.60
C ILE A 6 54.86 9.96 9.50
N SER A 7 55.16 9.73 10.74
CA SER A 7 54.17 9.29 11.64
C SER A 7 52.92 10.11 11.67
N PRO A 8 53.02 11.39 11.77
CA PRO A 8 51.83 12.21 11.84
C PRO A 8 50.96 12.05 10.65
N LEU A 9 51.55 11.77 9.53
CA LEU A 9 50.74 11.61 8.35
C LEU A 9 49.81 10.47 8.48
N TRP A 10 50.20 9.48 9.20
CA TRP A 10 49.36 8.35 9.35
C TRP A 10 48.09 8.69 10.06
N LEU A 11 48.18 9.57 11.00
CA LEU A 11 47.01 9.95 11.74
C LEU A 11 45.98 10.55 10.87
N VAL A 12 46.38 11.23 9.86
CA VAL A 12 45.43 11.87 8.99
C VAL A 12 44.55 10.85 8.32
N PHE A 13 45.08 9.73 8.00
CA PHE A 13 44.29 8.73 7.34
C PHE A 13 43.17 8.24 8.18
N PHE A 14 43.38 8.18 9.44
CA PHE A 14 42.33 7.68 10.29
C PHE A 14 41.12 8.53 10.23
N LEU A 15 41.27 9.77 9.90
CA LEU A 15 40.14 10.65 9.85
C LEU A 15 39.24 10.28 8.71
N LEU A 16 39.78 9.75 7.65
CA LEU A 16 38.95 9.41 6.51
C LEU A 16 37.87 8.43 6.81
N PRO A 17 38.12 7.37 7.51
CA PRO A 17 37.11 6.40 7.79
C PRO A 17 35.92 6.98 8.53
N GLN A 18 36.18 8.01 9.26
CA GLN A 18 35.12 8.62 10.00
C GLN A 18 34.08 9.21 9.09
N LEU A 19 34.51 9.69 7.97
CA LEU A 19 33.58 10.28 7.05
C LEU A 19 32.65 9.22 6.53
N SER A 20 33.06 7.99 6.42
CA SER A 20 32.21 6.95 5.94
C SER A 20 31.04 6.76 6.84
N SER A 21 31.24 6.91 8.11
CA SER A 21 30.14 6.74 9.01
C SER A 21 29.02 7.68 8.72
N ALA A 22 29.36 8.88 8.35
CA ALA A 22 28.32 9.85 8.05
C ALA A 22 27.50 9.41 6.88
N GLU A 23 28.11 8.80 5.93
CA GLU A 23 27.37 8.34 4.78
C GLU A 23 26.38 7.26 5.17
N ASP A 24 26.75 6.41 6.06
CA ASP A 24 25.83 5.37 6.47
C ASP A 24 24.60 5.95 7.09
N LEU A 25 24.75 6.99 7.84
CA LEU A 25 23.58 7.60 8.46
C LEU A 25 22.64 8.14 7.42
N VAL A 26 23.16 8.70 6.38
CA VAL A 26 22.31 9.24 5.35
C VAL A 26 21.53 8.14 4.68
N SER A 27 22.13 7.03 4.43
CA SER A 27 21.45 5.96 3.79
C SER A 27 20.30 5.45 4.64
N GLU A 28 20.49 5.39 5.89
CA GLU A 28 19.41 4.92 6.73
C GLU A 28 18.22 5.82 6.68
N LYS A 29 18.44 7.11 6.62
CA LYS A 29 17.33 8.00 6.55
C LYS A 29 16.54 7.82 5.32
N GLN A 30 17.19 7.59 4.21
CA GLN A 30 16.46 7.45 2.98
C GLN A 30 15.61 6.22 2.96
N SER A 31 16.09 5.14 3.56
CA SER A 31 15.32 3.92 3.45
C SER A 31 14.02 3.97 4.22
N SER A 32 13.91 4.83 5.16
CA SER A 32 12.70 4.84 5.95
C SER A 32 11.55 5.58 5.32
N GLU A 33 11.78 6.25 4.24
CA GLU A 33 10.72 7.04 3.68
C GLU A 33 9.95 6.45 2.55
N ILE A 34 10.42 5.39 1.97
CA ILE A 34 9.76 4.91 0.79
C ILE A 34 9.03 3.66 1.04
N PHE A 35 7.91 3.73 1.67
CA PHE A 35 7.10 2.58 1.84
C PHE A 35 5.81 2.78 1.07
N GLN A 36 5.80 2.41 -0.17
CA GLN A 36 4.58 2.47 -0.94
C GLN A 36 3.94 1.12 -0.98
N GLU A 37 2.73 1.03 -0.52
CA GLU A 37 1.99 -0.21 -0.56
C GLU A 37 1.65 -0.55 -1.99
N SER A 38 1.96 -1.73 -2.41
CA SER A 38 1.68 -2.15 -3.77
C SER A 38 0.21 -2.52 -3.94
N VAL A 39 -0.26 -2.43 -5.14
CA VAL A 39 -1.61 -2.82 -5.50
C VAL A 39 -1.53 -4.17 -6.19
N GLN A 40 -2.34 -5.11 -5.71
CA GLN A 40 -2.45 -6.42 -6.32
C GLN A 40 -3.82 -6.58 -6.93
N ILE A 41 -3.90 -7.08 -8.15
CA ILE A 41 -5.17 -7.31 -8.84
C ILE A 41 -5.20 -8.74 -9.32
N GLU A 42 -6.31 -9.41 -9.07
CA GLU A 42 -6.51 -10.80 -9.47
C GLU A 42 -7.89 -10.98 -10.05
N GLY A 43 -8.09 -12.01 -10.83
CA GLY A 43 -9.40 -12.35 -11.38
C GLY A 43 -9.28 -13.60 -12.21
N ASP A 44 -10.41 -14.11 -12.69
CA ASP A 44 -10.41 -15.28 -13.58
C ASP A 44 -9.75 -14.93 -14.90
N SER A 45 -9.86 -13.70 -15.36
CA SER A 45 -9.12 -13.21 -16.50
C SER A 45 -8.64 -11.80 -16.24
N LEU A 46 -7.50 -11.45 -16.79
CA LEU A 46 -6.88 -10.16 -16.58
C LEU A 46 -6.45 -9.59 -17.92
N GLU A 47 -6.86 -8.38 -18.22
CA GLU A 47 -6.47 -7.69 -19.45
C GLU A 47 -5.74 -6.41 -19.11
N THR A 48 -4.73 -6.06 -19.88
CA THR A 48 -4.08 -4.78 -19.72
C THR A 48 -4.47 -3.90 -20.90
N LEU A 49 -4.83 -2.67 -20.60
CA LEU A 49 -5.23 -1.73 -21.61
C LEU A 49 -4.27 -0.57 -21.60
N LEU A 50 -3.59 -0.36 -22.71
CA LEU A 50 -2.71 0.79 -22.87
C LEU A 50 -1.66 0.93 -21.78
N ASP A 51 -1.14 -0.18 -21.32
CA ASP A 51 -0.05 -0.19 -20.36
C ASP A 51 -0.31 0.57 -19.05
N ARG A 52 -1.53 0.97 -18.83
CA ARG A 52 -1.82 1.71 -17.60
C ARG A 52 -3.12 1.26 -16.96
N LYS A 53 -4.00 0.63 -17.69
CA LYS A 53 -5.25 0.16 -17.14
C LYS A 53 -5.26 -1.34 -17.09
N MET A 54 -5.79 -1.86 -16.03
CA MET A 54 -5.97 -3.29 -15.89
C MET A 54 -7.44 -3.58 -15.68
N LYS A 55 -7.91 -4.64 -16.28
CA LYS A 55 -9.31 -5.04 -16.12
C LYS A 55 -9.34 -6.50 -15.73
N ALA A 56 -9.86 -6.77 -14.56
CA ALA A 56 -10.02 -8.13 -14.05
C ALA A 56 -11.48 -8.51 -14.14
N LYS A 57 -11.76 -9.69 -14.67
CA LYS A 57 -13.12 -10.19 -14.81
C LYS A 57 -13.27 -11.51 -14.12
N GLY A 58 -14.38 -11.71 -13.46
CA GLY A 58 -14.68 -12.95 -12.79
C GLY A 58 -13.96 -13.04 -11.45
N ASN A 59 -14.68 -12.99 -10.38
CA ASN A 59 -14.12 -13.04 -9.03
C ASN A 59 -12.94 -12.08 -8.90
N ALA A 60 -13.13 -10.85 -9.38
CA ALA A 60 -12.06 -9.88 -9.39
C ALA A 60 -11.78 -9.35 -7.99
N ILE A 61 -10.51 -9.23 -7.64
CA ILE A 61 -10.08 -8.77 -6.33
C ILE A 61 -8.95 -7.76 -6.50
N LEU A 62 -9.05 -6.65 -5.79
CA LEU A 62 -7.96 -5.68 -5.70
C LEU A 62 -7.59 -5.51 -4.24
N LYS A 63 -6.30 -5.60 -3.95
CA LYS A 63 -5.80 -5.44 -2.58
C LYS A 63 -4.77 -4.34 -2.51
N LYS A 64 -4.88 -3.50 -1.51
CA LYS A 64 -3.88 -2.49 -1.21
C LYS A 64 -3.86 -2.30 0.30
N GLY A 65 -2.76 -2.67 0.95
CA GLY A 65 -2.68 -2.61 2.39
C GLY A 65 -3.71 -3.51 3.03
N ASN A 66 -4.47 -2.96 3.94
CA ASN A 66 -5.52 -3.74 4.61
C ASN A 66 -6.87 -3.59 3.93
N LYS A 67 -6.91 -3.03 2.73
CA LYS A 67 -8.13 -2.83 2.01
C LYS A 67 -8.27 -3.87 0.92
N THR A 68 -9.42 -4.53 0.88
CA THR A 68 -9.70 -5.52 -0.16
C THR A 68 -11.01 -5.16 -0.84
N ILE A 69 -10.97 -5.05 -2.16
CA ILE A 69 -12.16 -4.74 -2.96
C ILE A 69 -12.43 -5.92 -3.85
N LYS A 70 -13.67 -6.41 -3.83
CA LYS A 70 -14.09 -7.54 -4.65
C LYS A 70 -15.26 -7.15 -5.51
N ALA A 71 -15.31 -7.65 -6.73
CA ALA A 71 -16.42 -7.39 -7.63
C ALA A 71 -16.39 -8.42 -8.74
N GLU A 72 -17.38 -8.38 -9.60
CA GLU A 72 -17.37 -9.26 -10.78
C GLU A 72 -16.39 -8.71 -11.80
N VAL A 73 -16.29 -7.42 -11.93
CA VAL A 73 -15.35 -6.78 -12.82
C VAL A 73 -14.71 -5.60 -12.10
N ILE A 74 -13.40 -5.50 -12.16
CA ILE A 74 -12.68 -4.36 -11.63
C ILE A 74 -11.79 -3.78 -12.73
N GLU A 75 -11.92 -2.49 -12.98
CA GLU A 75 -11.06 -1.78 -13.91
C GLU A 75 -10.24 -0.76 -13.12
N TYR A 76 -8.95 -0.83 -13.20
CA TYR A 76 -8.06 0.02 -12.42
C TYR A 76 -7.09 0.78 -13.32
N ASP A 77 -6.99 2.08 -13.13
CA ASP A 77 -6.06 2.94 -13.84
C ASP A 77 -4.90 3.27 -12.93
N GLN A 78 -3.71 2.81 -13.26
CA GLN A 78 -2.54 2.97 -12.41
C GLN A 78 -2.11 4.40 -12.23
N ILE A 79 -2.33 5.23 -13.22
CA ILE A 79 -1.87 6.61 -13.17
C ILE A 79 -2.76 7.47 -12.30
N SER A 80 -4.05 7.38 -12.50
CA SER A 80 -4.99 8.16 -11.70
C SER A 80 -5.36 7.46 -10.41
N GLU A 81 -4.96 6.21 -10.25
CA GLU A 81 -5.32 5.36 -9.11
C GLU A 81 -6.83 5.24 -8.94
N LYS A 82 -7.53 5.28 -10.04
CA LYS A 82 -8.97 5.21 -10.04
C LYS A 82 -9.41 3.82 -10.38
N LEU A 83 -10.42 3.33 -9.68
CA LEU A 83 -10.96 2.04 -10.00
C LEU A 83 -12.47 2.11 -10.17
N ILE A 84 -12.99 1.32 -11.04
CA ILE A 84 -14.42 1.22 -11.31
C ILE A 84 -14.77 -0.25 -11.23
N THR A 85 -15.83 -0.58 -10.53
CA THR A 85 -16.28 -1.96 -10.45
C THR A 85 -17.65 -2.12 -11.03
N GLN A 86 -17.99 -3.33 -11.36
CA GLN A 86 -19.34 -3.69 -11.78
C GLN A 86 -19.72 -5.01 -11.15
N GLY A 87 -20.97 -5.15 -10.77
CA GLY A 87 -21.51 -6.36 -10.18
C GLY A 87 -21.10 -6.49 -8.74
N ASN A 88 -21.87 -7.07 -7.96
CA ASN A 88 -21.69 -7.37 -6.51
C ASN A 88 -20.35 -6.94 -5.94
N THR A 89 -20.24 -5.66 -5.64
CA THR A 89 -19.01 -5.07 -5.16
C THR A 89 -18.95 -5.02 -3.65
N SER A 90 -17.82 -5.36 -3.06
CA SER A 90 -17.61 -5.19 -1.63
C SER A 90 -16.25 -4.60 -1.35
N ILE A 91 -16.17 -3.78 -0.32
CA ILE A 91 -14.92 -3.24 0.19
C ILE A 91 -14.79 -3.73 1.62
N ASP A 92 -13.72 -4.45 1.89
CA ASP A 92 -13.46 -4.92 3.23
C ASP A 92 -12.31 -4.12 3.82
N LEU A 93 -12.58 -3.51 4.92
CA LEU A 93 -11.59 -2.83 5.72
C LEU A 93 -11.50 -3.58 7.04
N GLU A 94 -10.66 -3.13 7.89
CA GLU A 94 -10.43 -3.85 9.11
C GLU A 94 -11.69 -4.12 9.91
N ASN A 95 -12.45 -3.10 10.16
CA ASN A 95 -13.65 -3.21 11.01
C ASN A 95 -14.94 -2.95 10.28
N ILE A 96 -14.89 -2.70 9.00
CA ILE A 96 -16.05 -2.31 8.23
C ILE A 96 -16.08 -3.06 6.93
N SER A 97 -17.25 -3.50 6.55
CA SER A 97 -17.46 -4.08 5.24
C SER A 97 -18.58 -3.29 4.56
N ILE A 98 -18.33 -2.85 3.35
CA ILE A 98 -19.28 -2.07 2.59
C ILE A 98 -19.59 -2.86 1.33
N SER A 99 -20.85 -3.03 1.00
CA SER A 99 -21.23 -3.72 -0.21
C SER A 99 -22.21 -2.91 -1.03
N GLY A 100 -22.21 -3.12 -2.31
CA GLY A 100 -23.09 -2.41 -3.23
C GLY A 100 -23.02 -3.00 -4.62
N SER A 101 -23.58 -2.29 -5.59
CA SER A 101 -23.66 -2.80 -6.95
C SER A 101 -22.59 -2.24 -7.86
N LYS A 102 -22.08 -1.08 -7.58
CA LYS A 102 -21.12 -0.42 -8.45
C LYS A 102 -20.30 0.57 -7.64
N LEU A 103 -19.02 0.60 -7.87
CA LEU A 103 -18.12 1.48 -7.13
C LEU A 103 -17.28 2.27 -8.09
N ASN A 104 -17.13 3.56 -7.82
CA ASN A 104 -16.19 4.41 -8.51
C ASN A 104 -15.33 5.01 -7.40
N TYR A 105 -14.07 4.65 -7.32
CA TYR A 105 -13.24 4.94 -6.16
C TYR A 105 -11.85 5.37 -6.58
N ARG A 106 -11.25 6.26 -5.84
CA ARG A 106 -9.87 6.66 -6.08
C ARG A 106 -9.05 6.27 -4.86
N LEU A 107 -8.02 5.48 -5.10
CA LEU A 107 -7.21 4.95 -4.00
C LEU A 107 -6.33 6.02 -3.36
N SER A 108 -5.89 6.99 -4.13
CA SER A 108 -4.94 7.98 -3.63
C SER A 108 -5.53 8.85 -2.52
N ASP A 109 -6.74 9.32 -2.69
CA ASP A 109 -7.37 10.17 -1.67
C ASP A 109 -8.51 9.46 -0.96
N GLN A 110 -8.71 8.19 -1.26
CA GLN A 110 -9.69 7.34 -0.59
C GLN A 110 -11.10 7.89 -0.67
N THR A 111 -11.46 8.45 -1.81
CA THR A 111 -12.81 8.97 -2.03
C THR A 111 -13.50 8.17 -3.10
N GLY A 112 -14.81 8.15 -3.06
CA GLY A 112 -15.56 7.43 -4.08
C GLY A 112 -17.05 7.47 -3.87
N LYS A 113 -17.74 6.81 -4.78
CA LYS A 113 -19.18 6.69 -4.75
C LYS A 113 -19.55 5.25 -5.01
N MET A 114 -20.53 4.77 -4.30
CA MET A 114 -21.04 3.42 -4.47
C MET A 114 -22.55 3.47 -4.55
N GLU A 115 -23.13 2.59 -5.35
CA GLU A 115 -24.58 2.50 -5.50
C GLU A 115 -25.12 1.34 -4.70
N ASP A 116 -26.35 1.45 -4.24
CA ASP A 116 -27.06 0.39 -3.48
C ASP A 116 -26.23 -0.08 -2.28
N VAL A 117 -25.85 0.84 -1.45
CA VAL A 117 -24.85 0.59 -0.41
C VAL A 117 -25.41 -0.03 0.84
N THR A 118 -24.73 -1.02 1.36
CA THR A 118 -25.00 -1.59 2.67
C THR A 118 -23.72 -1.55 3.49
N PHE A 119 -23.83 -1.03 4.68
CA PHE A 119 -22.72 -0.96 5.60
C PHE A 119 -22.84 -2.03 6.66
N ASN A 120 -21.75 -2.69 6.96
CA ASN A 120 -21.69 -3.68 8.00
C ASN A 120 -20.51 -3.36 8.87
N ILE A 121 -20.74 -3.06 10.11
CA ILE A 121 -19.66 -2.78 11.03
C ILE A 121 -19.37 -4.03 11.83
N LYS A 122 -18.17 -4.56 11.71
CA LYS A 122 -17.82 -5.78 12.39
C LYS A 122 -17.47 -5.42 13.82
N SER A 123 -18.12 -6.04 14.74
CA SER A 123 -17.88 -5.76 16.14
C SER A 123 -17.14 -6.91 16.74
N ASP A 124 -16.07 -6.66 17.34
CA ASP A 124 -15.32 -7.67 17.96
C ASP A 124 -15.77 -7.96 19.32
N LYS A 125 -16.80 -7.33 19.77
CA LYS A 125 -17.11 -7.43 21.06
C LYS A 125 -17.93 -8.52 21.38
N LYS A 126 -17.50 -9.64 21.40
CA LYS A 126 -18.31 -10.66 21.82
C LYS A 126 -18.51 -10.57 23.23
N GLU A 127 -17.66 -9.92 23.83
CA GLU A 127 -17.81 -9.90 25.20
C GLU A 127 -18.93 -9.18 25.68
N GLU A 128 -19.43 -8.35 24.91
CA GLU A 128 -20.46 -7.59 25.40
C GLU A 128 -21.60 -8.40 25.68
N THR A 129 -21.63 -9.51 25.19
CA THR A 129 -22.80 -10.21 25.43
C THR A 129 -22.87 -10.55 26.83
N ILE A 130 -21.80 -10.67 27.47
CA ILE A 130 -21.87 -11.00 28.74
C ILE A 130 -22.52 -10.10 29.56
N VAL A 131 -22.44 -9.00 29.16
CA VAL A 131 -23.06 -8.03 29.89
C VAL A 131 -24.38 -8.31 30.29
N GLN A 132 -25.03 -8.93 29.55
CA GLN A 132 -26.28 -9.07 29.83
C GLN A 132 -26.60 -9.74 30.99
N LYS A 133 -25.91 -10.23 31.54
CA LYS A 133 -26.28 -10.82 32.61
C LYS A 133 -26.29 -10.31 33.68
#